data_716f7dc548261d4f11ca1b934d179c5b
#
_entry.id   716f7dc548261d4f11ca1b934d179c5b
#
_cell.length_a   1.000
_cell.length_b   1.000
_cell.length_c   1.000
_cell.angle_alpha   90.00
_cell.angle_beta   90.00
_cell.angle_gamma   90.00
#
_symmetry.space_group_name_H-M   'P 1'
#
loop_
_entity.id
_entity.type
_entity.pdbx_description
1 polymer ?
#
loop_
_entity_poly.entity_id
_entity_poly.type
_entity_poly.pdbx_seq_one_letter_code
_entity_poly.pdbx_strand_id
1 'polypeptide(L)'
;GNCRFLRENYGASIAVHPADSGMVENGDMSWNRKPKPDKISFTFRLAKLAFGKNSVFDTFKPDMYLRDGQDLAGFGLSAKVIHLPGHSKGSIGVLTGEGGLFCGDLVYNFAGFSYIDDLEDFNESMDKLEKLDIHTLYPGHGKPFSIHHFHKKIKRK
;
A
#
# COMPACT_ATOMS: atom_id res chain seq x y z
N GLY A 1 -11.98 2.11 8.54
CA GLY A 1 -10.77 2.90 8.80
C GLY A 1 -11.12 4.33 9.22
N ASN A 2 -10.14 5.09 9.63
CA ASN A 2 -10.36 6.40 10.26
C ASN A 2 -10.49 7.57 9.26
N CYS A 3 -10.55 7.31 7.96
CA CYS A 3 -10.57 8.38 6.93
C CYS A 3 -11.78 9.31 7.08
N ARG A 4 -12.97 8.74 7.25
CA ARG A 4 -14.18 9.53 7.48
C ARG A 4 -14.06 10.39 8.74
N PHE A 5 -13.60 9.82 9.85
CA PHE A 5 -13.36 10.53 11.10
C PHE A 5 -12.37 11.69 10.92
N LEU A 6 -11.26 11.48 10.23
CA LEU A 6 -10.25 12.51 9.97
C LEU A 6 -10.83 13.66 9.12
N ARG A 7 -11.64 13.32 8.10
CA ARG A 7 -12.31 14.33 7.29
C ARG A 7 -13.28 15.18 8.12
N GLU A 8 -14.17 14.52 8.87
CA GLU A 8 -15.25 15.20 9.61
C GLU A 8 -14.73 16.03 10.78
N ASN A 9 -13.67 15.61 11.45
CA ASN A 9 -13.16 16.26 12.67
C ASN A 9 -11.96 17.18 12.43
N TYR A 10 -11.21 16.98 11.35
CA TYR A 10 -9.98 17.74 11.08
C TYR A 10 -9.95 18.40 9.70
N GLY A 11 -11.00 18.26 8.89
CA GLY A 11 -11.05 18.80 7.53
C GLY A 11 -10.02 18.18 6.60
N ALA A 12 -9.52 16.97 6.91
CA ALA A 12 -8.51 16.31 6.11
C ALA A 12 -9.06 15.89 4.74
N SER A 13 -8.36 16.22 3.67
CA SER A 13 -8.66 15.70 2.34
C SER A 13 -8.16 14.27 2.21
N ILE A 14 -9.00 13.38 1.69
CA ILE A 14 -8.68 11.97 1.53
C ILE A 14 -8.38 11.68 0.06
N ALA A 15 -7.18 11.17 -0.17
CA ALA A 15 -6.70 10.84 -1.49
C ALA A 15 -6.46 9.34 -1.64
N VAL A 16 -6.81 8.76 -2.79
CA VAL A 16 -6.59 7.36 -3.13
C VAL A 16 -6.14 7.22 -4.59
N HIS A 17 -5.59 6.08 -4.96
CA HIS A 17 -5.41 5.75 -6.37
C HIS A 17 -6.74 5.33 -7.00
N PRO A 18 -7.05 5.70 -8.27
CA PRO A 18 -8.34 5.37 -8.90
C PRO A 18 -8.68 3.88 -8.90
N ALA A 19 -7.69 3.00 -9.05
CA ALA A 19 -7.90 1.55 -9.09
C ALA A 19 -8.41 0.95 -7.77
N ASP A 20 -8.23 1.65 -6.64
CA ASP A 20 -8.72 1.21 -5.32
C ASP A 20 -9.91 2.05 -4.82
N SER A 21 -10.39 3.05 -5.58
CA SER A 21 -11.49 3.91 -5.14
C SER A 21 -12.76 3.14 -4.81
N GLY A 22 -13.10 2.13 -5.60
CA GLY A 22 -14.27 1.30 -5.37
C GLY A 22 -14.24 0.50 -4.06
N MET A 23 -13.05 0.19 -3.51
CA MET A 23 -12.95 -0.42 -2.18
C MET A 23 -13.56 0.48 -1.11
N VAL A 24 -13.20 1.76 -1.13
CA VAL A 24 -13.62 2.72 -0.11
C VAL A 24 -15.01 3.28 -0.35
N GLU A 25 -15.41 3.39 -1.61
CA GLU A 25 -16.75 3.88 -1.99
C GLU A 25 -17.84 2.83 -1.72
N ASN A 26 -17.54 1.55 -1.91
CA ASN A 26 -18.51 0.46 -1.73
C ASN A 26 -18.30 -0.32 -0.41
N GLY A 27 -17.24 -0.03 0.35
CA GLY A 27 -16.91 -0.81 1.55
C GLY A 27 -16.50 -2.24 1.25
N ASP A 28 -16.01 -2.51 0.03
CA ASP A 28 -15.66 -3.85 -0.45
C ASP A 28 -14.15 -4.00 -0.63
N MET A 29 -13.50 -4.64 0.33
CA MET A 29 -12.06 -4.92 0.29
C MET A 29 -11.66 -5.90 -0.81
N SER A 30 -12.61 -6.55 -1.47
CA SER A 30 -12.34 -7.43 -2.62
C SER A 30 -12.42 -6.71 -3.97
N TRP A 31 -12.81 -5.43 -3.96
CA TRP A 31 -12.91 -4.62 -5.16
C TRP A 31 -11.61 -4.65 -5.97
N ASN A 32 -11.73 -4.92 -7.27
CA ASN A 32 -10.63 -4.95 -8.23
C ASN A 32 -9.44 -5.87 -7.83
N ARG A 33 -9.72 -6.89 -7.01
CA ARG A 33 -8.75 -7.92 -6.62
C ARG A 33 -9.00 -9.24 -7.33
N LYS A 34 -7.97 -10.06 -7.44
CA LYS A 34 -8.11 -11.43 -7.94
C LYS A 34 -9.03 -12.24 -7.00
N PRO A 35 -9.89 -13.13 -7.53
CA PRO A 35 -10.68 -14.03 -6.70
C PRO A 35 -9.82 -14.90 -5.79
N LYS A 36 -8.58 -15.20 -6.23
CA LYS A 36 -7.57 -15.92 -5.48
C LYS A 36 -6.23 -15.16 -5.62
N PRO A 37 -5.69 -14.64 -4.52
CA PRO A 37 -4.39 -13.97 -4.55
C PRO A 37 -3.27 -14.96 -4.91
N ASP A 38 -2.25 -14.47 -5.61
CA ASP A 38 -1.14 -15.31 -6.07
C ASP A 38 -0.26 -15.82 -4.91
N LYS A 39 -0.13 -15.00 -3.85
CA LYS A 39 0.64 -15.39 -2.67
C LYS A 39 -0.04 -14.94 -1.38
N ILE A 40 -0.24 -15.90 -0.48
CA ILE A 40 -0.81 -15.64 0.84
C ILE A 40 -0.11 -16.52 1.87
N SER A 41 0.42 -15.94 2.94
CA SER A 41 1.06 -16.70 4.01
C SER A 41 0.05 -17.51 4.83
N PHE A 42 0.52 -18.62 5.41
CA PHE A 42 -0.32 -19.46 6.26
C PHE A 42 -0.88 -18.70 7.47
N THR A 43 -0.07 -17.86 8.09
CA THR A 43 -0.48 -17.00 9.23
C THR A 43 -1.58 -16.03 8.83
N PHE A 44 -1.52 -15.43 7.64
CA PHE A 44 -2.57 -14.57 7.12
C PHE A 44 -3.87 -15.35 6.86
N ARG A 45 -3.77 -16.59 6.35
CA ARG A 45 -4.94 -17.46 6.15
C ARG A 45 -5.64 -17.80 7.47
N LEU A 46 -4.86 -18.11 8.52
CA LEU A 46 -5.41 -18.34 9.87
C LEU A 46 -6.06 -17.08 10.43
N ALA A 47 -5.42 -15.93 10.32
CA ALA A 47 -5.98 -14.66 10.77
C ALA A 47 -7.30 -14.34 10.03
N LYS A 48 -7.35 -14.57 8.71
CA LYS A 48 -8.58 -14.39 7.91
C LYS A 48 -9.71 -15.32 8.35
N LEU A 49 -9.40 -16.56 8.73
CA LEU A 49 -10.39 -17.50 9.28
C LEU A 49 -10.93 -17.05 10.65
N ALA A 50 -10.05 -16.52 11.50
CA ALA A 50 -10.42 -16.10 12.86
C ALA A 50 -11.15 -14.74 12.88
N PHE A 51 -10.75 -13.79 12.02
CA PHE A 51 -11.21 -12.40 12.06
C PHE A 51 -11.89 -11.91 10.78
N GLY A 52 -11.92 -12.72 9.72
CA GLY A 52 -12.26 -12.32 8.36
C GLY A 52 -13.75 -12.27 8.01
N LYS A 53 -14.65 -12.42 8.99
CA LYS A 53 -16.09 -12.27 8.73
C LYS A 53 -16.53 -10.86 9.13
N ASN A 54 -16.91 -10.06 8.12
CA ASN A 54 -17.57 -8.76 8.23
C ASN A 54 -16.68 -7.59 8.69
N SER A 55 -15.64 -7.26 7.96
CA SER A 55 -15.08 -5.90 8.05
C SER A 55 -15.96 -4.92 7.27
N VAL A 56 -17.13 -4.60 7.80
CA VAL A 56 -17.89 -3.42 7.37
C VAL A 56 -17.11 -2.22 7.86
N PHE A 57 -16.71 -1.34 6.96
CA PHE A 57 -16.06 -0.08 7.32
C PHE A 57 -16.85 1.09 6.73
N ASP A 58 -16.70 2.25 7.33
CA ASP A 58 -17.36 3.46 6.86
C ASP A 58 -16.94 3.77 5.43
N THR A 59 -17.91 3.77 4.54
CA THR A 59 -17.70 4.14 3.14
C THR A 59 -17.52 5.64 3.02
N PHE A 60 -16.71 6.06 2.06
CA PHE A 60 -16.53 7.47 1.74
C PHE A 60 -16.13 7.64 0.28
N LYS A 61 -16.45 8.79 -0.29
CA LYS A 61 -15.96 9.18 -1.61
C LYS A 61 -14.62 9.90 -1.44
N PRO A 62 -13.57 9.53 -2.17
CA PRO A 62 -12.30 10.26 -2.13
C PRO A 62 -12.47 11.71 -2.57
N ASP A 63 -11.68 12.61 -1.98
CA ASP A 63 -11.67 14.03 -2.36
C ASP A 63 -10.81 14.25 -3.60
N MET A 64 -9.78 13.40 -3.78
CA MET A 64 -8.89 13.45 -4.93
C MET A 64 -8.33 12.08 -5.28
N TYR A 65 -7.83 11.97 -6.51
CA TYR A 65 -7.16 10.78 -7.02
C TYR A 65 -5.68 11.06 -7.24
N LEU A 66 -4.83 10.17 -6.72
CA LEU A 66 -3.39 10.22 -6.89
C LEU A 66 -2.94 9.33 -8.04
N ARG A 67 -1.91 9.79 -8.77
CA ARG A 67 -1.34 9.06 -9.91
C ARG A 67 0.17 8.93 -9.74
N ASP A 68 0.74 7.98 -10.46
CA ASP A 68 2.19 7.78 -10.50
C ASP A 68 2.93 9.06 -10.92
N GLY A 69 4.04 9.34 -10.23
CA GLY A 69 4.87 10.52 -10.47
C GLY A 69 4.29 11.85 -10.00
N GLN A 70 3.07 11.87 -9.44
CA GLN A 70 2.44 13.11 -8.99
C GLN A 70 3.24 13.76 -7.87
N ASP A 71 3.58 15.04 -8.07
CA ASP A 71 4.25 15.87 -7.07
C ASP A 71 3.26 16.28 -5.96
N LEU A 72 3.71 16.21 -4.72
CA LEU A 72 2.93 16.58 -3.54
C LEU A 72 3.35 17.94 -2.94
N ALA A 73 4.25 18.69 -3.61
CA ALA A 73 4.69 20.02 -3.15
C ALA A 73 3.51 20.99 -2.98
N GLY A 74 2.52 20.91 -3.85
CA GLY A 74 1.27 21.69 -3.74
C GLY A 74 0.46 21.44 -2.47
N PHE A 75 0.74 20.34 -1.75
CA PHE A 75 0.16 19.99 -0.46
C PHE A 75 1.15 20.21 0.70
N GLY A 76 2.26 20.92 0.46
CA GLY A 76 3.28 21.20 1.48
C GLY A 76 4.23 20.04 1.78
N LEU A 77 4.28 19.00 0.94
CA LEU A 77 5.12 17.84 1.11
C LEU A 77 6.20 17.77 0.02
N SER A 78 7.49 17.79 0.40
CA SER A 78 8.59 17.49 -0.53
C SER A 78 8.63 16.00 -0.82
N ALA A 79 7.68 15.53 -1.64
CA ALA A 79 7.47 14.11 -1.93
C ALA A 79 6.74 13.92 -3.24
N LYS A 80 6.79 12.71 -3.78
CA LYS A 80 6.01 12.30 -4.95
C LYS A 80 5.35 10.94 -4.74
N VAL A 81 4.24 10.74 -5.45
CA VAL A 81 3.51 9.47 -5.48
C VAL A 81 4.23 8.49 -6.40
N ILE A 82 4.37 7.26 -5.94
CA ILE A 82 4.86 6.13 -6.74
C ILE A 82 3.76 5.07 -6.77
N HIS A 83 3.26 4.72 -7.96
CA HIS A 83 2.31 3.63 -8.11
C HIS A 83 3.04 2.28 -7.99
N LEU A 84 2.61 1.47 -7.06
CA LEU A 84 3.27 0.22 -6.63
C LEU A 84 2.22 -0.90 -6.47
N PRO A 85 1.59 -1.35 -7.57
CA PRO A 85 0.59 -2.41 -7.51
C PRO A 85 1.22 -3.75 -7.07
N GLY A 86 0.35 -4.70 -6.71
CA GLY A 86 0.74 -6.05 -6.28
C GLY A 86 0.07 -6.48 -4.98
N HIS A 87 0.00 -5.63 -3.95
CA HIS A 87 -0.88 -5.85 -2.80
C HIS A 87 -2.34 -5.53 -3.14
N SER A 88 -2.57 -4.44 -3.86
CA SER A 88 -3.80 -4.10 -4.58
C SER A 88 -3.44 -3.43 -5.90
N LYS A 89 -4.41 -3.30 -6.80
CA LYS A 89 -4.19 -2.62 -8.10
C LYS A 89 -3.91 -1.13 -7.95
N GLY A 90 -4.41 -0.50 -6.88
CA GLY A 90 -4.22 0.91 -6.57
C GLY A 90 -3.19 1.18 -5.47
N SER A 91 -2.38 0.21 -5.08
CA SER A 91 -1.32 0.44 -4.10
C SER A 91 -0.37 1.53 -4.56
N ILE A 92 -0.12 2.50 -3.68
CA ILE A 92 0.83 3.59 -3.90
C ILE A 92 1.85 3.67 -2.77
N GLY A 93 3.00 4.24 -3.08
CA GLY A 93 3.96 4.72 -2.08
C GLY A 93 4.09 6.24 -2.16
N VAL A 94 4.62 6.84 -1.10
CA VAL A 94 5.03 8.24 -1.06
C VAL A 94 6.53 8.28 -0.85
N LEU A 95 7.26 8.74 -1.87
CA LEU A 95 8.71 8.89 -1.84
C LEU A 95 9.06 10.34 -1.49
N THR A 96 9.71 10.53 -0.34
CA THR A 96 10.19 11.83 0.10
C THR A 96 11.47 12.26 -0.61
N GLY A 97 11.75 13.56 -0.66
CA GLY A 97 13.00 14.09 -1.22
C GLY A 97 14.27 13.61 -0.51
N GLU A 98 14.14 13.06 0.71
CA GLU A 98 15.23 12.49 1.51
C GLU A 98 15.42 10.98 1.31
N GLY A 99 14.72 10.36 0.34
CA GLY A 99 14.84 8.93 0.05
C GLY A 99 14.08 8.02 1.02
N GLY A 100 13.12 8.54 1.77
CA GLY A 100 12.17 7.75 2.56
C GLY A 100 10.97 7.32 1.71
N LEU A 101 10.68 6.02 1.61
CA LEU A 101 9.51 5.52 0.91
C LEU A 101 8.48 4.95 1.89
N PHE A 102 7.34 5.60 2.01
CA PHE A 102 6.16 5.05 2.69
C PHE A 102 5.43 4.13 1.71
N CYS A 103 5.58 2.83 1.85
CA CYS A 103 5.18 1.85 0.82
C CYS A 103 3.93 1.03 1.18
N GLY A 104 3.23 1.39 2.26
CA GLY A 104 2.04 0.65 2.69
C GLY A 104 2.32 -0.85 2.84
N ASP A 105 1.40 -1.66 2.35
CA ASP A 105 1.45 -3.12 2.48
C ASP A 105 2.12 -3.83 1.29
N LEU A 106 2.85 -3.08 0.45
CA LEU A 106 3.65 -3.69 -0.62
C LEU A 106 4.70 -4.64 -0.04
N VAL A 107 5.38 -4.22 1.03
CA VAL A 107 6.36 -5.03 1.74
C VAL A 107 6.09 -5.02 3.25
N TYR A 108 6.45 -6.11 3.90
CA TYR A 108 6.27 -6.27 5.35
C TYR A 108 7.63 -6.49 6.02
N ASN A 109 7.90 -5.77 7.09
CA ASN A 109 8.99 -6.09 8.01
C ASN A 109 8.47 -6.82 9.26
N PHE A 110 7.62 -7.80 9.00
CA PHE A 110 6.99 -8.64 10.03
C PHE A 110 7.10 -10.10 9.60
N ALA A 111 7.63 -10.96 10.47
CA ALA A 111 7.87 -12.36 10.14
C ALA A 111 6.55 -13.13 9.92
N GLY A 112 6.49 -13.86 8.81
CA GLY A 112 5.39 -14.78 8.52
C GLY A 112 4.14 -14.16 7.89
N PHE A 113 4.08 -12.84 7.70
CA PHE A 113 2.97 -12.19 6.98
C PHE A 113 3.39 -11.84 5.55
N SER A 114 2.60 -12.24 4.58
CA SER A 114 2.65 -11.75 3.22
C SER A 114 1.30 -11.95 2.55
N TYR A 115 0.89 -10.95 1.80
CA TYR A 115 -0.26 -11.02 0.90
C TYR A 115 0.13 -10.31 -0.40
N ILE A 116 0.13 -11.04 -1.50
CA ILE A 116 0.34 -10.51 -2.84
C ILE A 116 -0.87 -10.93 -3.66
N ASP A 117 -1.65 -9.95 -4.08
CA ASP A 117 -2.83 -10.17 -4.91
C ASP A 117 -2.42 -10.58 -6.32
N ASP A 118 -1.47 -9.83 -6.89
CA ASP A 118 -0.93 -10.04 -8.22
C ASP A 118 0.60 -10.06 -8.19
N LEU A 119 1.17 -11.21 -8.55
CA LEU A 119 2.63 -11.42 -8.49
C LEU A 119 3.36 -10.70 -9.64
N GLU A 120 2.75 -10.54 -10.80
CA GLU A 120 3.32 -9.82 -11.93
C GLU A 120 3.44 -8.33 -11.58
N ASP A 121 2.33 -7.71 -11.18
CA ASP A 121 2.31 -6.33 -10.68
C ASP A 121 3.33 -6.11 -9.54
N PHE A 122 3.42 -7.08 -8.61
CA PHE A 122 4.37 -7.00 -7.51
C PHE A 122 5.82 -7.00 -8.00
N ASN A 123 6.17 -7.85 -8.95
CA ASN A 123 7.51 -7.92 -9.50
C ASN A 123 7.87 -6.63 -10.25
N GLU A 124 6.95 -6.09 -11.07
CA GLU A 124 7.13 -4.80 -11.73
C GLU A 124 7.35 -3.66 -10.72
N SER A 125 6.61 -3.67 -9.62
CA SER A 125 6.80 -2.72 -8.52
C SER A 125 8.17 -2.86 -7.87
N MET A 126 8.67 -4.09 -7.69
CA MET A 126 10.01 -4.33 -7.16
C MET A 126 11.10 -3.80 -8.11
N ASP A 127 10.99 -4.09 -9.41
CA ASP A 127 11.91 -3.58 -10.44
C ASP A 127 11.92 -2.05 -10.51
N LYS A 128 10.76 -1.44 -10.24
CA LYS A 128 10.64 0.03 -10.16
C LYS A 128 11.36 0.58 -8.93
N LEU A 129 11.22 -0.06 -7.76
CA LEU A 129 11.92 0.36 -6.55
C LEU A 129 13.45 0.31 -6.68
N GLU A 130 13.99 -0.65 -7.44
CA GLU A 130 15.43 -0.76 -7.69
C GLU A 130 16.01 0.43 -8.47
N LYS A 131 15.19 1.15 -9.23
CA LYS A 131 15.58 2.31 -10.06
C LYS A 131 15.42 3.66 -9.34
N LEU A 132 14.88 3.65 -8.13
CA LEU A 132 14.63 4.86 -7.34
C LEU A 132 15.70 5.03 -6.26
N ASP A 133 16.02 6.29 -5.97
CA ASP A 133 16.92 6.63 -4.87
C ASP A 133 16.18 6.53 -3.52
N ILE A 134 16.18 5.32 -2.98
CA ILE A 134 15.49 4.99 -1.73
C ILE A 134 16.53 4.54 -0.72
N HIS A 135 16.49 5.14 0.47
CA HIS A 135 17.33 4.75 1.60
C HIS A 135 16.57 3.91 2.62
N THR A 136 15.36 4.34 2.95
CA THR A 136 14.55 3.73 4.01
C THR A 136 13.15 3.41 3.52
N LEU A 137 12.70 2.19 3.81
CA LEU A 137 11.32 1.72 3.59
C LEU A 137 10.53 1.85 4.90
N TYR A 138 9.35 2.45 4.80
CA TYR A 138 8.36 2.59 5.87
C TYR A 138 7.13 1.76 5.50
N PRO A 139 7.06 0.49 5.93
CA PRO A 139 5.94 -0.40 5.62
C PRO A 139 4.70 -0.05 6.44
N GLY A 140 3.52 -0.46 5.98
CA GLY A 140 2.27 -0.35 6.74
C GLY A 140 2.29 -1.20 8.02
N HIS A 141 3.06 -2.29 8.03
CA HIS A 141 3.22 -3.18 9.17
C HIS A 141 4.69 -3.48 9.46
N GLY A 142 5.11 -3.31 10.72
CA GLY A 142 6.45 -3.55 11.19
C GLY A 142 7.30 -2.27 11.31
N LYS A 143 8.60 -2.44 11.62
CA LYS A 143 9.51 -1.32 11.79
C LYS A 143 10.11 -0.87 10.46
N PRO A 144 10.46 0.41 10.29
CA PRO A 144 11.24 0.86 9.15
C PRO A 144 12.54 0.08 9.00
N PHE A 145 13.03 -0.04 7.76
CA PHE A 145 14.26 -0.75 7.46
C PHE A 145 14.92 -0.22 6.17
N SER A 146 16.23 -0.44 6.02
CA SER A 146 16.96 0.04 4.85
C SER A 146 16.59 -0.77 3.60
N ILE A 147 16.58 -0.13 2.44
CA ILE A 147 16.41 -0.79 1.15
C ILE A 147 17.49 -1.87 0.91
N HIS A 148 18.70 -1.65 1.41
CA HIS A 148 19.79 -2.62 1.32
C HIS A 148 19.50 -3.92 2.08
N HIS A 149 18.87 -3.84 3.26
CA HIS A 149 18.40 -5.01 4.01
C HIS A 149 17.32 -5.78 3.24
N PHE A 150 16.44 -5.07 2.57
CA PHE A 150 15.39 -5.62 1.73
C PHE A 150 15.95 -6.44 0.55
N HIS A 151 16.90 -5.88 -0.21
CA HIS A 151 17.55 -6.56 -1.33
C HIS A 151 18.25 -7.85 -0.89
N LYS A 152 18.92 -7.86 0.27
CA LYS A 152 19.51 -9.09 0.82
C LYS A 152 18.48 -10.17 1.13
N LYS A 153 17.30 -9.78 1.56
CA LYS A 153 16.21 -10.70 1.95
C LYS A 153 15.50 -11.30 0.73
N ILE A 154 15.34 -10.55 -0.35
CA ILE A 154 14.73 -11.03 -1.60
C ILE A 154 15.67 -11.96 -2.36
N LYS A 155 16.95 -11.62 -2.48
CA LYS A 155 17.95 -12.45 -3.19
C LYS A 155 18.21 -13.81 -2.53
N ARG A 156 17.70 -14.05 -1.32
CA ARG A 156 17.82 -15.34 -0.60
C ARG A 156 16.60 -16.25 -0.74
N LYS A 157 15.61 -15.88 -1.55
CA LYS A 157 14.41 -16.69 -1.83
C LYS A 157 14.33 -17.04 -3.31
#